data_1273932e6dcf657bd2c9cb9c4fac23d4
#
_entry.id   1273932e6dcf657bd2c9cb9c4fac23d4
#
_cell.length_a   1.000
_cell.length_b   1.000
_cell.length_c   1.000
_cell.angle_alpha   90.00
_cell.angle_beta   90.00
_cell.angle_gamma   90.00
#
_symmetry.space_group_name_H-M   'P 1'
#
loop_
_entity.id
_entity.type
_entity.pdbx_description
1 polymer ?
#
loop_
_entity_poly.entity_id
_entity_poly.type
_entity_poly.pdbx_seq_one_letter_code
_entity_poly.pdbx_strand_id
1 'polypeptide(L)'
;FAELVGPLTDPAAFGGDAGDAFHVVVPSLPGFGFSGKPTETGYNPERIADVMAALMERIGYDQYGVQGGDWGAIIGRVLAGNHSDHVLGLHSNFILAGPPPGSTDPNAGVPVAEQELRAERG
;
A
#
# COMPACT_ATOMS: atom_id res chain seq x y z
N PHE A 1 5.08 -9.69 8.55
CA PHE A 1 5.83 -8.43 8.74
C PHE A 1 6.93 -8.56 9.79
N ALA A 2 6.76 -9.34 10.86
CA ALA A 2 7.77 -9.45 11.93
C ALA A 2 9.18 -9.78 11.41
N GLU A 3 9.27 -10.66 10.40
CA GLU A 3 10.55 -11.05 9.78
C GLU A 3 11.19 -9.95 8.91
N LEU A 4 10.43 -8.95 8.50
CA LEU A 4 10.92 -7.81 7.71
C LEU A 4 11.47 -6.68 8.59
N VAL A 5 11.06 -6.60 9.84
CA VAL A 5 11.47 -5.51 10.73
C VAL A 5 12.98 -5.48 10.90
N GLY A 6 13.60 -6.62 11.21
CA GLY A 6 15.06 -6.72 11.35
C GLY A 6 15.82 -6.23 10.11
N PRO A 7 15.61 -6.85 8.93
CA PRO A 7 16.28 -6.43 7.70
C PRO A 7 16.08 -4.96 7.31
N LEU A 8 14.93 -4.38 7.61
CA LEU A 8 14.64 -2.99 7.29
C LEU A 8 15.20 -2.00 8.31
N THR A 9 15.30 -2.37 9.59
CA THR A 9 15.80 -1.47 10.64
C THR A 9 17.31 -1.56 10.86
N ASP A 10 17.92 -2.72 10.54
CA ASP A 10 19.35 -2.97 10.62
C ASP A 10 19.82 -3.79 9.41
N PRO A 11 19.79 -3.22 8.19
CA PRO A 11 20.17 -3.95 6.98
C PRO A 11 21.62 -4.44 7.01
N ALA A 12 22.52 -3.79 7.73
CA ALA A 12 23.92 -4.21 7.83
C ALA A 12 24.08 -5.62 8.45
N ALA A 13 23.24 -5.98 9.41
CA ALA A 13 23.22 -7.31 10.01
C ALA A 13 22.75 -8.41 9.02
N PHE A 14 22.16 -8.02 7.88
CA PHE A 14 21.61 -8.90 6.85
C PHE A 14 22.34 -8.76 5.50
N GLY A 15 23.52 -8.13 5.48
CA GLY A 15 24.36 -7.98 4.29
C GLY A 15 24.02 -6.79 3.40
N GLY A 16 23.18 -5.86 3.88
CA GLY A 16 22.88 -4.59 3.23
C GLY A 16 23.76 -3.44 3.72
N ASP A 17 23.46 -2.22 3.29
CA ASP A 17 24.15 -1.00 3.72
C ASP A 17 23.44 -0.39 4.92
N ALA A 18 24.20 0.05 5.93
CA ALA A 18 23.65 0.72 7.10
C ALA A 18 22.93 2.05 6.76
N GLY A 19 23.29 2.69 5.64
CA GLY A 19 22.63 3.89 5.13
C GLY A 19 21.23 3.65 4.60
N ASP A 20 20.86 2.39 4.36
CA ASP A 20 19.53 2.00 3.88
C ASP A 20 18.56 1.61 5.02
N ALA A 21 18.92 1.92 6.27
CA ALA A 21 18.06 1.62 7.41
C ALA A 21 16.80 2.50 7.45
N PHE A 22 15.68 1.87 7.76
CA PHE A 22 14.38 2.53 7.91
C PHE A 22 13.87 2.48 9.35
N HIS A 23 13.13 3.50 9.75
CA HIS A 23 12.15 3.33 10.81
C HIS A 23 10.92 2.60 10.24
N VAL A 24 10.44 1.58 10.92
CA VAL A 24 9.33 0.75 10.42
C VAL A 24 8.09 0.96 11.28
N VAL A 25 6.99 1.37 10.66
CA VAL A 25 5.69 1.53 11.29
C VAL A 25 4.75 0.49 10.73
N VAL A 26 4.24 -0.41 11.57
CA VAL A 26 3.32 -1.50 11.19
C VAL A 26 2.00 -1.32 11.93
N PRO A 27 1.10 -0.46 11.42
CA PRO A 27 -0.17 -0.21 12.08
C PRO A 27 -1.14 -1.38 11.88
N SER A 28 -1.93 -1.70 12.90
CA SER A 28 -3.14 -2.48 12.71
C SER A 28 -4.21 -1.59 12.07
N LEU A 29 -4.90 -2.10 11.07
CA LEU A 29 -6.01 -1.36 10.44
C LEU A 29 -7.13 -1.10 11.46
N PRO A 30 -7.90 0.01 11.34
CA PRO A 30 -9.05 0.28 12.20
C PRO A 30 -10.00 -0.92 12.27
N GLY A 31 -10.31 -1.37 13.48
CA GLY A 31 -11.14 -2.54 13.73
C GLY A 31 -10.41 -3.88 13.79
N PHE A 32 -9.11 -3.91 13.50
CA PHE A 32 -8.28 -5.12 13.53
C PHE A 32 -7.16 -5.01 14.56
N GLY A 33 -6.68 -6.17 15.01
CA GLY A 33 -5.53 -6.30 15.89
C GLY A 33 -5.64 -5.43 17.15
N PHE A 34 -4.67 -4.55 17.32
CA PHE A 34 -4.58 -3.66 18.48
C PHE A 34 -5.27 -2.30 18.28
N SER A 35 -5.77 -2.02 17.07
CA SER A 35 -6.47 -0.76 16.79
C SER A 35 -7.90 -0.80 17.30
N GLY A 36 -8.39 0.37 17.73
CA GLY A 36 -9.76 0.56 18.18
C GLY A 36 -10.77 0.21 17.09
N LYS A 37 -11.93 -0.31 17.51
CA LYS A 37 -13.04 -0.56 16.59
C LYS A 37 -13.73 0.76 16.22
N PRO A 38 -13.97 1.02 14.93
CA PRO A 38 -14.76 2.15 14.51
C PRO A 38 -16.16 2.07 15.13
N THR A 39 -16.64 3.17 15.69
CA THR A 39 -18.01 3.32 16.23
C THR A 39 -18.97 3.92 15.20
N GLU A 40 -18.43 4.37 14.07
CA GLU A 40 -19.17 4.99 12.97
C GLU A 40 -18.98 4.16 11.69
N THR A 41 -19.92 4.27 10.78
CA THR A 41 -19.83 3.71 9.42
C THR A 41 -18.89 4.56 8.53
N GLY A 42 -18.50 4.04 7.35
CA GLY A 42 -17.77 4.80 6.35
C GLY A 42 -16.24 4.67 6.44
N TYR A 43 -15.72 3.68 7.15
CA TYR A 43 -14.30 3.32 7.12
C TYR A 43 -13.97 2.53 5.84
N ASN A 44 -14.06 3.23 4.71
CA ASN A 44 -13.62 2.77 3.41
C ASN A 44 -12.09 2.95 3.23
N PRO A 45 -11.47 2.45 2.15
CA PRO A 45 -10.03 2.59 1.92
C PRO A 45 -9.53 4.03 1.95
N GLU A 46 -10.32 4.99 1.46
CA GLU A 46 -9.97 6.41 1.46
C GLU A 46 -9.84 6.96 2.88
N ARG A 47 -10.85 6.74 3.71
CA ARG A 47 -10.82 7.17 5.10
C ARG A 47 -9.70 6.48 5.90
N ILE A 48 -9.43 5.21 5.63
CA ILE A 48 -8.33 4.50 6.29
C ILE A 48 -6.98 5.08 5.84
N ALA A 49 -6.82 5.42 4.55
CA ALA A 49 -5.61 6.06 4.05
C ALA A 49 -5.36 7.41 4.74
N ASP A 50 -6.41 8.24 4.91
CA ASP A 50 -6.30 9.51 5.64
C ASP A 50 -5.90 9.29 7.11
N VAL A 51 -6.43 8.27 7.76
CA VAL A 51 -6.02 7.90 9.14
C VAL A 51 -4.55 7.49 9.19
N MET A 52 -4.04 6.74 8.18
CA MET A 52 -2.64 6.35 8.12
C MET A 52 -1.73 7.57 7.87
N ALA A 53 -2.13 8.50 6.99
CA ALA A 53 -1.40 9.75 6.77
C ALA A 53 -1.33 10.57 8.07
N ALA A 54 -2.45 10.76 8.76
CA ALA A 54 -2.51 11.47 10.03
C ALA A 54 -1.69 10.76 11.13
N LEU A 55 -1.60 9.44 11.13
CA LEU A 55 -0.74 8.69 12.02
C LEU A 55 0.73 9.05 11.78
N MET A 56 1.19 9.02 10.52
CA MET A 56 2.58 9.33 10.18
C MET A 56 2.95 10.77 10.56
N GLU A 57 2.08 11.74 10.27
CA GLU A 57 2.25 13.13 10.70
C GLU A 57 2.35 13.25 12.23
N ARG A 58 1.46 12.56 12.96
CA ARG A 58 1.42 12.62 14.43
C ARG A 58 2.66 12.04 15.10
N ILE A 59 3.28 11.04 14.50
CA ILE A 59 4.54 10.45 14.99
C ILE A 59 5.79 11.13 14.41
N GLY A 60 5.62 12.20 13.61
CA GLY A 60 6.68 13.09 13.17
C GLY A 60 7.35 12.70 11.85
N TYR A 61 6.70 11.89 11.01
CA TYR A 61 7.21 11.55 9.69
C TYR A 61 6.47 12.32 8.60
N ASP A 62 7.18 13.24 7.95
CA ASP A 62 6.68 14.02 6.84
C ASP A 62 6.77 13.27 5.50
N GLN A 63 7.81 12.45 5.34
CA GLN A 63 8.02 11.64 4.14
C GLN A 63 8.26 10.18 4.50
N TYR A 64 7.63 9.27 3.74
CA TYR A 64 7.71 7.85 4.01
C TYR A 64 7.44 7.01 2.76
N GLY A 65 7.95 5.78 2.77
CA GLY A 65 7.56 4.72 1.83
C GLY A 65 6.34 3.97 2.34
N VAL A 66 5.55 3.43 1.44
CA VAL A 66 4.37 2.61 1.75
C VAL A 66 4.56 1.21 1.20
N GLN A 67 4.26 0.20 2.02
CA GLN A 67 4.21 -1.19 1.59
C GLN A 67 2.85 -1.78 1.97
N GLY A 68 2.23 -2.52 1.04
CA GLY A 68 0.95 -3.17 1.30
C GLY A 68 0.69 -4.36 0.40
N GLY A 69 -0.07 -5.31 0.95
CA GLY A 69 -0.66 -6.43 0.23
C GLY A 69 -2.13 -6.57 0.62
N ASP A 70 -2.94 -7.24 -0.19
CA ASP A 70 -4.38 -7.41 0.05
C ASP A 70 -5.07 -6.05 0.29
N TRP A 71 -5.80 -5.86 1.38
CA TRP A 71 -6.38 -4.57 1.76
C TRP A 71 -5.34 -3.47 1.88
N GLY A 72 -4.14 -3.80 2.38
CA GLY A 72 -3.02 -2.85 2.46
C GLY A 72 -2.55 -2.36 1.10
N ALA A 73 -2.69 -3.14 0.03
CA ALA A 73 -2.39 -2.70 -1.34
C ALA A 73 -3.40 -1.66 -1.84
N ILE A 74 -4.69 -1.86 -1.56
CA ILE A 74 -5.75 -0.92 -1.93
C ILE A 74 -5.59 0.39 -1.17
N ILE A 75 -5.44 0.30 0.16
CA ILE A 75 -5.25 1.46 1.04
C ILE A 75 -3.95 2.19 0.69
N GLY A 76 -2.84 1.46 0.48
CA GLY A 76 -1.54 2.04 0.12
C GLY A 76 -1.57 2.79 -1.21
N ARG A 77 -2.32 2.28 -2.21
CA ARG A 77 -2.51 2.99 -3.48
C ARG A 77 -3.30 4.28 -3.30
N VAL A 78 -4.36 4.26 -2.49
CA VAL A 78 -5.15 5.47 -2.18
C VAL A 78 -4.29 6.47 -1.42
N LEU A 79 -3.54 6.01 -0.42
CA LEU A 79 -2.61 6.83 0.36
C LEU A 79 -1.57 7.50 -0.55
N ALA A 80 -0.93 6.75 -1.44
CA ALA A 80 0.06 7.28 -2.37
C ALA A 80 -0.55 8.26 -3.39
N GLY A 81 -1.80 8.06 -3.81
CA GLY A 81 -2.50 8.96 -4.71
C GLY A 81 -2.97 10.26 -4.05
N ASN A 82 -3.56 10.16 -2.86
CA ASN A 82 -4.16 11.32 -2.18
C ASN A 82 -3.14 12.13 -1.35
N HIS A 83 -2.03 11.51 -0.96
CA HIS A 83 -0.99 12.12 -0.13
C HIS A 83 0.40 12.02 -0.80
N SER A 84 0.44 12.26 -2.14
CA SER A 84 1.64 12.11 -2.97
C SER A 84 2.80 13.00 -2.53
N ASP A 85 2.54 14.12 -1.85
CA ASP A 85 3.58 15.01 -1.32
C ASP A 85 4.35 14.38 -0.15
N HIS A 86 3.79 13.37 0.49
CA HIS A 86 4.36 12.66 1.64
C HIS A 86 4.88 11.27 1.27
N VAL A 87 4.33 10.63 0.25
CA VAL A 87 4.68 9.26 -0.14
C VAL A 87 5.81 9.26 -1.18
N LEU A 88 7.00 8.84 -0.76
CA LEU A 88 8.18 8.73 -1.62
C LEU A 88 8.11 7.55 -2.60
N GLY A 89 7.38 6.51 -2.25
CA GLY A 89 7.24 5.32 -3.08
C GLY A 89 6.24 4.32 -2.50
N LEU A 90 5.65 3.52 -3.37
CA LEU A 90 4.72 2.44 -3.02
C LEU A 90 5.28 1.11 -3.51
N HIS A 91 5.46 0.19 -2.58
CA HIS A 91 5.67 -1.23 -2.89
C HIS A 91 4.39 -2.02 -2.65
N SER A 92 3.91 -2.73 -3.67
CA SER A 92 2.71 -3.56 -3.57
C SER A 92 2.96 -4.93 -4.19
N ASN A 93 2.58 -5.98 -3.47
CA ASN A 93 2.57 -7.35 -3.99
C ASN A 93 1.18 -7.78 -4.51
N PHE A 94 0.24 -6.85 -4.56
CA PHE A 94 -1.12 -7.08 -5.05
C PHE A 94 -1.60 -5.84 -5.81
N ILE A 95 -1.71 -5.94 -7.14
CA ILE A 95 -2.13 -4.84 -8.00
C ILE A 95 -3.47 -5.20 -8.63
N LEU A 96 -4.50 -4.42 -8.30
CA LEU A 96 -5.76 -4.41 -9.02
C LEU A 96 -5.71 -3.29 -10.06
N ALA A 97 -5.68 -3.66 -11.31
CA ALA A 97 -5.82 -2.75 -12.44
C ALA A 97 -7.14 -3.05 -13.16
N GLY A 98 -7.86 -2.01 -13.49
CA GLY A 98 -9.03 -2.06 -14.38
C GLY A 98 -8.76 -1.29 -15.68
N PRO A 99 -9.66 -1.38 -16.64
CA PRO A 99 -9.58 -0.56 -17.85
C PRO A 99 -9.59 0.93 -17.49
N PRO A 100 -8.99 1.79 -18.32
CA PRO A 100 -8.99 3.24 -18.09
C PRO A 100 -10.41 3.78 -17.88
N PRO A 101 -10.58 4.82 -17.05
CA PRO A 101 -11.89 5.47 -16.89
C PRO A 101 -12.48 5.89 -18.22
N GLY A 102 -13.76 5.51 -18.46
CA GLY A 102 -14.46 5.80 -19.73
C GLY A 102 -14.22 4.80 -20.85
N SER A 103 -13.39 3.78 -20.67
CA SER A 103 -13.26 2.68 -21.62
C SER A 103 -14.49 1.78 -21.55
N THR A 104 -15.13 1.55 -22.70
CA THR A 104 -16.21 0.56 -22.87
C THR A 104 -15.66 -0.82 -23.25
N ASP A 105 -14.38 -0.90 -23.61
CA ASP A 105 -13.67 -2.14 -23.93
C ASP A 105 -12.79 -2.56 -22.75
N PRO A 106 -13.09 -3.70 -22.08
CA PRO A 106 -12.27 -4.19 -20.96
C PRO A 106 -10.86 -4.59 -21.39
N ASN A 107 -10.60 -4.74 -22.69
CA ASN A 107 -9.31 -5.11 -23.26
C ASN A 107 -8.58 -3.91 -23.89
N ALA A 108 -9.11 -2.69 -23.78
CA ALA A 108 -8.47 -1.51 -24.35
C ALA A 108 -7.03 -1.35 -23.82
N GLY A 109 -6.06 -1.35 -24.72
CA GLY A 109 -4.63 -1.22 -24.40
C GLY A 109 -3.96 -2.51 -23.89
N VAL A 110 -4.68 -3.62 -23.80
CA VAL A 110 -4.10 -4.92 -23.41
C VAL A 110 -3.53 -5.61 -24.66
N PRO A 111 -2.25 -6.04 -24.65
CA PRO A 111 -1.66 -6.81 -25.74
C PRO A 111 -2.47 -8.09 -26.04
N VAL A 112 -2.57 -8.46 -27.34
CA VAL A 112 -3.37 -9.62 -27.79
C VAL A 112 -2.97 -10.91 -27.05
N ALA A 113 -1.68 -11.14 -26.88
CA ALA A 113 -1.18 -12.31 -26.15
C ALA A 113 -1.68 -12.38 -24.69
N GLU A 114 -1.87 -11.24 -24.04
CA GLU A 114 -2.43 -11.21 -22.68
C GLU A 114 -3.95 -11.40 -22.68
N GLN A 115 -4.66 -10.93 -23.73
CA GLN A 115 -6.09 -11.19 -23.88
C GLN A 115 -6.38 -12.69 -24.06
N GLU A 116 -5.54 -13.38 -24.86
CA GLU A 116 -5.63 -14.83 -25.04
C GLU A 116 -5.41 -15.59 -23.72
N LEU A 117 -4.38 -15.21 -22.93
CA LEU A 117 -4.14 -15.80 -21.61
C LEU A 117 -5.28 -15.59 -20.62
N ARG A 118 -5.97 -14.46 -20.69
CA ARG A 118 -7.16 -14.19 -19.87
C ARG A 118 -8.34 -15.07 -20.27
N ALA A 119 -8.54 -15.27 -21.58
CA ALA A 119 -9.60 -16.11 -22.11
C ALA A 119 -9.41 -17.60 -21.74
N GLU A 120 -8.17 -18.06 -21.63
CA GLU A 120 -7.86 -19.44 -21.21
C GLU A 120 -8.09 -19.70 -19.69
N ARG A 121 -8.12 -18.64 -18.87
CA ARG A 121 -8.22 -18.73 -17.40
C ARG A 121 -9.62 -18.45 -16.85
N GLY A 122 -10.54 -18.00 -17.68
CA GLY A 122 -11.95 -17.72 -17.33
C GLY A 122 -12.86 -18.86 -17.72
#